data_4b1da2cb4f31113ef82d7683e481a8fe
#
_entry.id   4b1da2cb4f31113ef82d7683e481a8fe
#
_cell.length_a   1.000
_cell.length_b   1.000
_cell.length_c   1.000
_cell.angle_alpha   90.00
_cell.angle_beta   90.00
_cell.angle_gamma   90.00
#
_symmetry.space_group_name_H-M   'P 1'
#
loop_
_entity.id
_entity.type
_entity.pdbx_description
1 polymer ?
#
loop_
_entity_poly.entity_id
_entity_poly.type
_entity_poly.pdbx_seq_one_letter_code
_entity_poly.pdbx_strand_id
1 'polypeptide(L)'
;GVLVSSDPPEHTQERVAISRIFKASVIEKMENEIVTLTEQLINNFEENMSGDIIKEYAAPIPLTVMCWLLGTPTTDIWLFRSWVLPMAEAVAYSGGREATSEVKSAYQDFFEYFSDHIEQRKDHLSSGADVPEDLLTRLLTVTNDGKELSTKKILGFCQFLLVAGSETTTLMIGNVLHRLMENPTQFKLLKSNLNLNQICNNENV
;
A
#
# COMPACT_ATOMS: atom_id res chain seq x y z
N GLY A 1 -1.32 -8.25 16.56
CA GLY A 1 -1.58 -7.12 15.67
C GLY A 1 -0.54 -6.04 15.83
N VAL A 2 -0.64 -5.01 15.02
CA VAL A 2 0.17 -3.78 15.10
C VAL A 2 -0.73 -2.58 14.91
N LEU A 3 -0.30 -1.41 15.39
CA LEU A 3 -1.00 -0.12 15.26
C LEU A 3 -2.49 -0.19 15.66
N VAL A 4 -3.39 -0.32 14.69
CA VAL A 4 -4.85 -0.29 14.90
C VAL A 4 -5.39 -1.36 15.86
N SER A 5 -4.59 -2.37 16.16
CA SER A 5 -4.93 -3.47 17.09
C SER A 5 -4.07 -3.46 18.36
N SER A 6 -3.33 -2.39 18.59
CA SER A 6 -2.47 -2.21 19.78
C SER A 6 -2.97 -1.04 20.61
N ASP A 7 -2.87 -1.14 21.94
CA ASP A 7 -3.14 -0.09 22.89
C ASP A 7 -1.84 0.58 23.40
N PRO A 8 -1.90 1.81 23.96
CA PRO A 8 -0.76 2.40 24.64
C PRO A 8 -0.29 1.53 25.83
N PRO A 9 1.04 1.43 26.05
CA PRO A 9 2.12 2.18 25.41
C PRO A 9 2.60 1.61 24.07
N GLU A 10 2.24 0.38 23.72
CA GLU A 10 2.72 -0.35 22.56
C GLU A 10 2.37 0.37 21.25
N HIS A 11 1.11 0.79 21.09
CA HIS A 11 0.67 1.59 19.95
C HIS A 11 1.54 2.84 19.74
N THR A 12 1.86 3.56 20.82
CA THR A 12 2.66 4.78 20.73
C THR A 12 4.07 4.48 20.22
N GLN A 13 4.70 3.41 20.70
CA GLN A 13 6.02 2.97 20.25
C GLN A 13 6.01 2.56 18.79
N GLU A 14 5.02 1.78 18.37
CA GLU A 14 4.85 1.33 16.99
C GLU A 14 4.63 2.51 16.04
N ARG A 15 3.78 3.46 16.42
CA ARG A 15 3.53 4.68 15.63
C ARG A 15 4.79 5.52 15.46
N VAL A 16 5.58 5.69 16.51
CA VAL A 16 6.87 6.39 16.43
C VAL A 16 7.84 5.67 15.50
N ALA A 17 7.95 4.35 15.57
CA ALA A 17 8.81 3.56 14.69
C ALA A 17 8.42 3.73 13.22
N ILE A 18 7.13 3.58 12.90
CA ILE A 18 6.61 3.73 11.54
C ILE A 18 6.77 5.17 11.03
N SER A 19 6.48 6.18 11.82
CA SER A 19 6.58 7.59 11.38
C SER A 19 8.01 8.01 11.04
N ARG A 20 9.01 7.37 11.63
CA ARG A 20 10.43 7.59 11.26
C ARG A 20 10.77 7.04 9.89
N ILE A 21 10.05 6.03 9.43
CA ILE A 21 10.24 5.37 8.14
C ILE A 21 9.53 6.13 7.02
N PHE A 22 8.29 6.61 7.29
CA PHE A 22 7.50 7.42 6.36
C PHE A 22 7.89 8.90 6.43
N LYS A 23 9.03 9.24 5.83
CA LYS A 23 9.43 10.64 5.69
C LYS A 23 8.85 11.21 4.39
N ALA A 24 8.44 12.48 4.40
CA ALA A 24 7.95 13.18 3.23
C ALA A 24 8.89 13.04 2.03
N SER A 25 10.20 13.13 2.26
CA SER A 25 11.22 12.99 1.21
C SER A 25 11.27 11.60 0.54
N VAL A 26 10.69 10.57 1.13
CA VAL A 26 10.58 9.23 0.50
C VAL A 26 9.40 9.22 -0.45
N ILE A 27 8.29 9.83 -0.03
CA ILE A 27 7.05 9.91 -0.81
C ILE A 27 7.25 10.84 -2.02
N GLU A 28 7.91 11.99 -1.82
CA GLU A 28 8.25 12.94 -2.88
C GLU A 28 9.08 12.31 -4.00
N LYS A 29 9.99 11.40 -3.67
CA LYS A 29 10.78 10.67 -4.69
C LYS A 29 9.93 9.75 -5.57
N MET A 30 8.80 9.28 -5.07
CA MET A 30 7.91 8.38 -5.80
C MET A 30 6.94 9.12 -6.74
N GLU A 31 6.84 10.45 -6.66
CA GLU A 31 5.88 11.22 -7.45
C GLU A 31 6.07 11.00 -8.96
N ASN A 32 7.31 11.08 -9.44
CA ASN A 32 7.60 10.89 -10.86
C ASN A 32 7.31 9.46 -11.34
N GLU A 33 7.61 8.45 -10.52
CA GLU A 33 7.30 7.06 -10.84
C GLU A 33 5.79 6.83 -10.87
N ILE A 34 5.04 7.43 -9.94
CA ILE A 34 3.57 7.36 -9.92
C ILE A 34 2.97 8.04 -11.15
N VAL A 35 3.49 9.22 -11.54
CA VAL A 35 3.06 9.90 -12.78
C VAL A 35 3.31 9.01 -13.99
N THR A 36 4.52 8.47 -14.12
CA THR A 36 4.86 7.57 -15.24
C THR A 36 3.96 6.34 -15.27
N LEU A 37 3.72 5.72 -14.12
CA LEU A 37 2.81 4.57 -14.01
C LEU A 37 1.38 4.93 -14.45
N THR A 38 0.85 6.05 -13.98
CA THR A 38 -0.52 6.46 -14.31
C THR A 38 -0.66 6.78 -15.79
N GLU A 39 0.33 7.42 -16.43
CA GLU A 39 0.36 7.65 -17.87
C GLU A 39 0.39 6.34 -18.67
N GLN A 40 1.20 5.37 -18.27
CA GLN A 40 1.25 4.05 -18.91
C GLN A 40 -0.11 3.33 -18.82
N LEU A 41 -0.75 3.36 -17.65
CA LEU A 41 -2.05 2.72 -17.46
C LEU A 41 -3.15 3.40 -18.28
N ILE A 42 -3.12 4.73 -18.43
CA ILE A 42 -4.05 5.47 -19.30
C ILE A 42 -3.83 5.09 -20.76
N ASN A 43 -2.59 5.06 -21.24
CA ASN A 43 -2.29 4.70 -22.62
C ASN A 43 -2.78 3.28 -22.96
N ASN A 44 -2.54 2.31 -22.06
CA ASN A 44 -3.04 0.94 -22.25
C ASN A 44 -4.58 0.89 -22.30
N PHE A 45 -5.25 1.73 -21.52
CA PHE A 45 -6.71 1.82 -21.51
C PHE A 45 -7.25 2.44 -22.81
N GLU A 46 -6.59 3.46 -23.34
CA GLU A 46 -6.96 4.10 -24.62
C GLU A 46 -6.81 3.16 -25.82
N GLU A 47 -5.77 2.33 -25.83
CA GLU A 47 -5.55 1.34 -26.91
C GLU A 47 -6.69 0.32 -26.98
N ASN A 48 -7.26 -0.06 -25.84
CA ASN A 48 -8.34 -1.05 -25.76
C ASN A 48 -9.73 -0.45 -25.97
N MET A 49 -9.89 0.89 -25.95
CA MET A 49 -11.13 1.66 -26.12
C MET A 49 -12.30 1.29 -25.18
N SER A 50 -12.09 0.32 -24.31
CA SER A 50 -13.05 -0.10 -23.26
C SER A 50 -12.34 -0.99 -22.26
N GLY A 51 -12.76 -0.96 -20.99
CA GLY A 51 -12.14 -1.78 -19.96
C GLY A 51 -12.76 -1.57 -18.58
N ASP A 52 -12.28 -2.36 -17.62
CA ASP A 52 -12.63 -2.24 -16.21
C ASP A 52 -11.70 -1.22 -15.55
N ILE A 53 -12.19 -0.01 -15.33
CA ILE A 53 -11.42 1.11 -14.74
C ILE A 53 -10.84 0.74 -13.36
N ILE A 54 -11.52 -0.11 -12.60
CA ILE A 54 -11.02 -0.55 -11.29
C ILE A 54 -9.84 -1.50 -11.49
N LYS A 55 -9.98 -2.49 -12.34
CA LYS A 55 -8.97 -3.52 -12.58
C LYS A 55 -7.77 -2.98 -13.37
N GLU A 56 -8.02 -2.15 -14.38
CA GLU A 56 -6.99 -1.75 -15.34
C GLU A 56 -6.30 -0.43 -15.00
N TYR A 57 -6.90 0.37 -14.09
CA TYR A 57 -6.35 1.67 -13.69
C TYR A 57 -6.27 1.85 -12.18
N ALA A 58 -7.41 1.80 -11.46
CA ALA A 58 -7.45 2.21 -10.06
C ALA A 58 -6.69 1.26 -9.11
N ALA A 59 -6.77 -0.05 -9.31
CA ALA A 59 -6.11 -1.03 -8.45
C ALA A 59 -4.60 -1.17 -8.73
N PRO A 60 -4.11 -1.15 -9.97
CA PRO A 60 -2.67 -1.24 -10.23
C PRO A 60 -1.85 -0.14 -9.58
N ILE A 61 -2.38 1.08 -9.46
CA ILE A 61 -1.65 2.23 -8.89
C ILE A 61 -1.21 1.95 -7.44
N PRO A 62 -2.12 1.80 -6.46
CA PRO A 62 -1.71 1.59 -5.08
C PRO A 62 -0.98 0.26 -4.87
N LEU A 63 -1.33 -0.80 -5.59
CA LEU A 63 -0.64 -2.08 -5.49
C LEU A 63 0.83 -1.99 -5.93
N THR A 64 1.10 -1.27 -7.03
CA THR A 64 2.47 -1.04 -7.51
C THR A 64 3.25 -0.19 -6.50
N VAL A 65 2.64 0.86 -5.95
CA VAL A 65 3.26 1.67 -4.89
C VAL A 65 3.59 0.82 -3.66
N MET A 66 2.72 -0.12 -3.28
CA MET A 66 3.01 -1.05 -2.18
C MET A 66 4.19 -1.97 -2.52
N CYS A 67 4.29 -2.48 -3.76
CA CYS A 67 5.46 -3.25 -4.18
C CYS A 67 6.76 -2.45 -4.04
N TRP A 68 6.79 -1.21 -4.52
CA TRP A 68 7.96 -0.33 -4.39
C TRP A 68 8.32 -0.07 -2.92
N LEU A 69 7.33 0.24 -2.09
CA LEU A 69 7.55 0.50 -0.66
C LEU A 69 8.07 -0.74 0.07
N LEU A 70 7.54 -1.91 -0.23
CA LEU A 70 7.90 -3.17 0.44
C LEU A 70 9.11 -3.86 -0.19
N GLY A 71 9.64 -3.32 -1.30
CA GLY A 71 10.80 -3.86 -2.00
C GLY A 71 10.54 -5.22 -2.65
N THR A 72 9.32 -5.41 -3.19
CA THR A 72 8.87 -6.63 -3.86
C THR A 72 8.68 -6.40 -5.36
N PRO A 73 8.70 -7.44 -6.20
CA PRO A 73 8.48 -7.31 -7.64
C PRO A 73 7.09 -6.75 -7.97
N THR A 74 7.02 -5.82 -8.92
CA THR A 74 5.75 -5.27 -9.41
C THR A 74 4.92 -6.25 -10.23
N THR A 75 5.51 -7.38 -10.64
CA THR A 75 4.78 -8.51 -11.25
C THR A 75 3.79 -9.16 -10.29
N ASP A 76 3.97 -8.96 -9.00
CA ASP A 76 3.21 -9.63 -7.94
C ASP A 76 1.96 -8.85 -7.48
N ILE A 77 1.62 -7.74 -8.15
CA ILE A 77 0.47 -6.90 -7.78
C ILE A 77 -0.86 -7.68 -7.72
N TRP A 78 -1.06 -8.64 -8.62
CA TRP A 78 -2.28 -9.45 -8.64
C TRP A 78 -2.30 -10.51 -7.56
N LEU A 79 -1.13 -11.05 -7.21
CA LEU A 79 -0.95 -11.91 -6.05
C LEU A 79 -1.29 -11.14 -4.78
N PHE A 80 -0.77 -9.92 -4.62
CA PHE A 80 -1.08 -9.05 -3.48
C PHE A 80 -2.58 -8.74 -3.41
N ARG A 81 -3.20 -8.43 -4.53
CA ARG A 81 -4.65 -8.21 -4.57
C ARG A 81 -5.45 -9.41 -4.10
N SER A 82 -5.03 -10.63 -4.46
CA SER A 82 -5.70 -11.86 -4.04
C SER A 82 -5.67 -12.05 -2.52
N TRP A 83 -4.68 -11.52 -1.81
CA TRP A 83 -4.62 -11.53 -0.36
C TRP A 83 -5.35 -10.34 0.29
N VAL A 84 -5.19 -9.14 -0.30
CA VAL A 84 -5.76 -7.91 0.26
C VAL A 84 -7.28 -7.98 0.36
N LEU A 85 -7.97 -8.46 -0.67
CA LEU A 85 -9.43 -8.49 -0.70
C LEU A 85 -10.04 -9.31 0.44
N PRO A 86 -9.69 -10.60 0.64
CA PRO A 86 -10.25 -11.37 1.76
C PRO A 86 -9.78 -10.85 3.12
N MET A 87 -8.55 -10.29 3.23
CA MET A 87 -8.07 -9.70 4.49
C MET A 87 -8.82 -8.41 4.84
N ALA A 88 -9.09 -7.55 3.87
CA ALA A 88 -9.86 -6.31 4.08
C ALA A 88 -11.30 -6.62 4.48
N GLU A 89 -11.92 -7.59 3.84
CA GLU A 89 -13.25 -8.08 4.20
C GLU A 89 -13.28 -8.62 5.64
N ALA A 90 -12.29 -9.42 6.02
CA ALA A 90 -12.19 -9.95 7.38
C ALA A 90 -12.06 -8.85 8.43
N VAL A 91 -11.34 -7.76 8.14
CA VAL A 91 -11.23 -6.58 9.04
C VAL A 91 -12.56 -5.85 9.13
N ALA A 92 -13.25 -5.63 8.01
CA ALA A 92 -14.53 -4.92 7.96
C ALA A 92 -15.66 -5.67 8.70
N TYR A 93 -15.64 -7.01 8.68
CA TYR A 93 -16.69 -7.86 9.24
C TYR A 93 -16.26 -8.63 10.50
N SER A 94 -15.24 -8.16 11.21
CA SER A 94 -14.66 -8.81 12.40
C SER A 94 -15.61 -8.95 13.62
N GLY A 95 -16.91 -8.76 13.44
CA GLY A 95 -17.96 -8.88 14.47
C GLY A 95 -18.22 -10.32 14.97
N GLY A 96 -17.17 -11.12 15.23
CA GLY A 96 -17.27 -12.44 15.86
C GLY A 96 -17.56 -13.61 14.91
N ARG A 97 -17.42 -13.41 13.59
CA ARG A 97 -17.48 -14.52 12.62
C ARG A 97 -16.13 -15.23 12.55
N GLU A 98 -16.15 -16.55 12.42
CA GLU A 98 -14.94 -17.30 12.09
C GLU A 98 -14.42 -16.92 10.71
N ALA A 99 -13.09 -16.83 10.59
CA ALA A 99 -12.44 -16.57 9.32
C ALA A 99 -12.75 -17.72 8.33
N THR A 100 -13.14 -17.36 7.13
CA THR A 100 -13.37 -18.33 6.05
C THR A 100 -12.07 -19.05 5.66
N SER A 101 -12.18 -20.16 4.93
CA SER A 101 -11.00 -20.86 4.39
C SER A 101 -10.17 -19.97 3.47
N GLU A 102 -10.83 -19.12 2.69
CA GLU A 102 -10.20 -18.15 1.79
C GLU A 102 -9.37 -17.11 2.55
N VAL A 103 -9.92 -16.54 3.61
CA VAL A 103 -9.20 -15.61 4.50
C VAL A 103 -7.99 -16.31 5.14
N LYS A 104 -8.15 -17.54 5.63
CA LYS A 104 -7.05 -18.30 6.24
C LYS A 104 -5.93 -18.58 5.24
N SER A 105 -6.27 -18.98 4.00
CA SER A 105 -5.30 -19.20 2.93
C SER A 105 -4.56 -17.90 2.59
N ALA A 106 -5.29 -16.80 2.39
CA ALA A 106 -4.66 -15.51 2.08
C ALA A 106 -3.65 -15.07 3.15
N TYR A 107 -3.96 -15.27 4.43
CA TYR A 107 -3.01 -15.00 5.51
C TYR A 107 -1.80 -15.93 5.48
N GLN A 108 -2.00 -17.22 5.22
CA GLN A 108 -0.92 -18.19 5.15
C GLN A 108 0.04 -17.86 4.01
N ASP A 109 -0.48 -17.65 2.80
CA ASP A 109 0.30 -17.33 1.61
C ASP A 109 1.08 -16.03 1.78
N PHE A 110 0.41 -15.00 2.35
CA PHE A 110 1.05 -13.73 2.70
C PHE A 110 2.22 -13.90 3.68
N PHE A 111 2.01 -14.65 4.77
CA PHE A 111 3.06 -14.83 5.79
C PHE A 111 4.23 -15.65 5.26
N GLU A 112 3.98 -16.66 4.43
CA GLU A 112 5.02 -17.45 3.78
C GLU A 112 5.86 -16.57 2.85
N TYR A 113 5.22 -15.85 1.93
CA TYR A 113 5.88 -14.94 0.99
C TYR A 113 6.75 -13.89 1.69
N PHE A 114 6.18 -13.16 2.65
CA PHE A 114 6.93 -12.11 3.33
C PHE A 114 7.96 -12.64 4.34
N SER A 115 7.78 -13.82 4.90
CA SER A 115 8.82 -14.45 5.72
C SER A 115 10.07 -14.75 4.89
N ASP A 116 9.90 -15.29 3.69
CA ASP A 116 11.00 -15.57 2.78
C ASP A 116 11.74 -14.28 2.37
N HIS A 117 10.99 -13.24 2.04
CA HIS A 117 11.59 -11.93 1.72
C HIS A 117 12.35 -11.31 2.89
N ILE A 118 11.82 -11.44 4.12
CA ILE A 118 12.48 -10.96 5.34
C ILE A 118 13.80 -11.72 5.58
N GLU A 119 13.80 -13.04 5.49
CA GLU A 119 15.01 -13.84 5.72
C GLU A 119 16.07 -13.56 4.64
N GLN A 120 15.71 -13.53 3.37
CA GLN A 120 16.62 -13.14 2.29
C GLN A 120 17.22 -11.74 2.52
N ARG A 121 16.44 -10.78 2.97
CA ARG A 121 16.91 -9.42 3.24
C ARG A 121 17.86 -9.37 4.44
N LYS A 122 17.61 -10.17 5.48
CA LYS A 122 18.53 -10.31 6.64
C LYS A 122 19.87 -10.92 6.22
N ASP A 123 19.83 -11.94 5.37
CA ASP A 123 21.05 -12.58 4.86
C ASP A 123 21.88 -11.58 4.04
N HIS A 124 21.26 -10.78 3.18
CA HIS A 124 21.95 -9.72 2.45
C HIS A 124 22.55 -8.66 3.38
N LEU A 125 21.80 -8.19 4.38
CA LEU A 125 22.28 -7.22 5.36
C LEU A 125 23.48 -7.80 6.16
N SER A 126 23.42 -9.05 6.57
CA SER A 126 24.48 -9.70 7.36
C SER A 126 25.74 -9.95 6.55
N SER A 127 25.63 -10.21 5.27
CA SER A 127 26.76 -10.41 4.35
C SER A 127 27.40 -9.10 3.88
N GLY A 128 26.83 -7.95 4.22
CA GLY A 128 27.28 -6.64 3.74
C GLY A 128 26.98 -6.39 2.26
N ALA A 129 26.06 -7.16 1.67
CA ALA A 129 25.58 -6.92 0.32
C ALA A 129 24.80 -5.60 0.25
N ASP A 130 24.80 -4.99 -0.94
CA ASP A 130 23.97 -3.83 -1.21
C ASP A 130 22.47 -4.21 -1.15
N VAL A 131 21.69 -3.44 -0.40
CA VAL A 131 20.26 -3.66 -0.21
C VAL A 131 19.50 -2.38 -0.57
N PRO A 132 18.29 -2.51 -1.14
CA PRO A 132 17.48 -1.33 -1.48
C PRO A 132 17.05 -0.57 -0.22
N GLU A 133 16.96 0.75 -0.33
CA GLU A 133 16.45 1.64 0.72
C GLU A 133 14.92 1.64 0.79
N ASP A 134 14.31 0.46 0.78
CA ASP A 134 12.87 0.28 0.90
C ASP A 134 12.38 0.21 2.36
N LEU A 135 11.06 0.12 2.51
CA LEU A 135 10.44 0.03 3.82
C LEU A 135 10.83 -1.25 4.57
N LEU A 136 10.98 -2.37 3.86
CA LEU A 136 11.34 -3.64 4.49
C LEU A 136 12.73 -3.56 5.11
N THR A 137 13.71 -3.01 4.38
CA THR A 137 15.06 -2.78 4.91
C THR A 137 15.02 -1.85 6.12
N ARG A 138 14.22 -0.78 6.08
CA ARG A 138 14.08 0.15 7.19
C ARG A 138 13.43 -0.48 8.41
N LEU A 139 12.42 -1.34 8.22
CA LEU A 139 11.80 -2.10 9.33
C LEU A 139 12.78 -3.09 9.98
N LEU A 140 13.67 -3.68 9.20
CA LEU A 140 14.69 -4.59 9.69
C LEU A 140 15.81 -3.88 10.45
N THR A 141 16.12 -2.63 10.09
CA THR A 141 17.23 -1.85 10.66
C THR A 141 16.79 -0.84 11.72
N VAL A 142 15.48 -0.56 11.84
CA VAL A 142 14.95 0.34 12.86
C VAL A 142 15.06 -0.31 14.24
N THR A 143 15.58 0.44 15.21
CA THR A 143 15.58 0.02 16.59
C THR A 143 14.56 0.82 17.40
N ASN A 144 13.86 0.14 18.28
CA ASN A 144 13.00 0.75 19.29
C ASN A 144 13.63 0.50 20.67
N ASP A 145 14.03 1.58 21.36
CA ASP A 145 14.79 1.51 22.63
C ASP A 145 16.03 0.60 22.55
N GLY A 146 16.74 0.64 21.41
CA GLY A 146 17.94 -0.16 21.16
C GLY A 146 17.68 -1.64 20.82
N LYS A 147 16.41 -2.04 20.60
CA LYS A 147 16.03 -3.39 20.19
C LYS A 147 15.45 -3.38 18.78
N GLU A 148 15.84 -4.36 17.98
CA GLU A 148 15.27 -4.60 16.66
C GLU A 148 13.81 -5.07 16.76
N LEU A 149 13.04 -4.79 15.71
CA LEU A 149 11.67 -5.31 15.60
C LEU A 149 11.72 -6.84 15.38
N SER A 150 10.85 -7.56 16.07
CA SER A 150 10.70 -9.00 15.80
C SER A 150 10.12 -9.24 14.40
N THR A 151 10.49 -10.36 13.76
CA THR A 151 9.92 -10.79 12.47
C THR A 151 8.39 -10.75 12.47
N LYS A 152 7.76 -11.18 13.56
CA LYS A 152 6.31 -11.13 13.73
C LYS A 152 5.76 -9.70 13.65
N LYS A 153 6.43 -8.72 14.23
CA LYS A 153 6.02 -7.30 14.13
C LYS A 153 6.23 -6.75 12.74
N ILE A 154 7.33 -7.08 12.09
CA ILE A 154 7.61 -6.67 10.70
C ILE A 154 6.53 -7.23 9.76
N LEU A 155 6.20 -8.52 9.86
CA LEU A 155 5.10 -9.14 9.11
C LEU A 155 3.76 -8.43 9.37
N GLY A 156 3.47 -8.09 10.62
CA GLY A 156 2.26 -7.32 10.97
C GLY A 156 2.24 -5.94 10.33
N PHE A 157 3.36 -5.24 10.25
CA PHE A 157 3.46 -3.95 9.56
C PHE A 157 3.28 -4.08 8.04
N CYS A 158 3.93 -5.07 7.41
CA CYS A 158 3.76 -5.34 5.97
C CYS A 158 2.29 -5.63 5.65
N GLN A 159 1.63 -6.48 6.44
CA GLN A 159 0.21 -6.78 6.28
C GLN A 159 -0.67 -5.55 6.45
N PHE A 160 -0.48 -4.80 7.55
CA PHE A 160 -1.25 -3.60 7.83
C PHE A 160 -1.14 -2.58 6.69
N LEU A 161 0.08 -2.30 6.23
CA LEU A 161 0.33 -1.32 5.17
C LEU A 161 -0.25 -1.78 3.84
N LEU A 162 -0.09 -3.05 3.50
CA LEU A 162 -0.61 -3.59 2.25
C LEU A 162 -2.15 -3.48 2.20
N VAL A 163 -2.84 -3.87 3.26
CA VAL A 163 -4.32 -3.82 3.32
C VAL A 163 -4.82 -2.38 3.37
N ALA A 164 -4.25 -1.54 4.26
CA ALA A 164 -4.70 -0.18 4.45
C ALA A 164 -4.39 0.73 3.24
N GLY A 165 -3.26 0.52 2.57
CA GLY A 165 -2.81 1.36 1.47
C GLY A 165 -3.41 1.00 0.11
N SER A 166 -3.81 -0.25 -0.10
CA SER A 166 -4.24 -0.71 -1.42
C SER A 166 -5.73 -0.50 -1.67
N GLU A 167 -6.59 -1.12 -0.88
CA GLU A 167 -8.02 -1.19 -1.16
C GLU A 167 -8.71 0.16 -0.99
N THR A 168 -8.40 0.90 0.06
CA THR A 168 -8.99 2.23 0.32
C THR A 168 -8.67 3.22 -0.80
N THR A 169 -7.43 3.20 -1.29
CA THR A 169 -6.98 4.07 -2.39
C THR A 169 -7.62 3.65 -3.71
N THR A 170 -7.70 2.35 -4.00
CA THR A 170 -8.40 1.81 -5.17
C THR A 170 -9.86 2.28 -5.21
N LEU A 171 -10.58 2.12 -4.09
CA LEU A 171 -11.97 2.54 -3.97
C LEU A 171 -12.12 4.06 -4.08
N MET A 172 -11.20 4.83 -3.52
CA MET A 172 -11.21 6.29 -3.64
C MET A 172 -11.07 6.73 -5.09
N ILE A 173 -10.09 6.21 -5.82
CA ILE A 173 -9.88 6.54 -7.25
C ILE A 173 -11.13 6.17 -8.06
N GLY A 174 -11.65 4.96 -7.89
CA GLY A 174 -12.84 4.49 -8.59
C GLY A 174 -14.07 5.35 -8.31
N ASN A 175 -14.31 5.69 -7.05
CA ASN A 175 -15.44 6.54 -6.66
C ASN A 175 -15.30 7.97 -7.19
N VAL A 176 -14.11 8.57 -7.17
CA VAL A 176 -13.88 9.91 -7.74
C VAL A 176 -14.21 9.90 -9.25
N LEU A 177 -13.68 8.94 -9.99
CA LEU A 177 -13.96 8.82 -11.43
C LEU A 177 -15.45 8.62 -11.70
N HIS A 178 -16.10 7.72 -10.97
CA HIS A 178 -17.53 7.48 -11.09
C HIS A 178 -18.36 8.75 -10.82
N ARG A 179 -18.06 9.48 -9.74
CA ARG A 179 -18.75 10.73 -9.41
C ARG A 179 -18.52 11.83 -10.43
N LEU A 180 -17.34 11.93 -11.01
CA LEU A 180 -17.07 12.89 -12.10
C LEU A 180 -17.85 12.55 -13.36
N MET A 181 -18.02 11.28 -13.68
CA MET A 181 -18.86 10.84 -14.82
C MET A 181 -20.35 11.16 -14.61
N GLU A 182 -20.84 11.01 -13.37
CA GLU A 182 -22.23 11.39 -13.03
C GLU A 182 -22.45 12.90 -13.00
N ASN A 183 -21.39 13.71 -12.87
CA ASN A 183 -21.46 15.18 -12.73
C ASN A 183 -20.64 15.91 -13.81
N PRO A 184 -21.13 15.95 -15.09
CA PRO A 184 -20.39 16.53 -16.21
C PRO A 184 -19.99 18.01 -16.02
N THR A 185 -20.77 18.78 -15.25
CA THR A 185 -20.47 20.19 -14.95
C THR A 185 -19.23 20.31 -14.08
N GLN A 186 -19.11 19.49 -13.04
CA GLN A 186 -17.93 19.45 -12.18
C GLN A 186 -16.70 18.92 -12.94
N PHE A 187 -16.89 17.91 -13.78
CA PHE A 187 -15.82 17.39 -14.63
C PHE A 187 -15.27 18.46 -15.59
N LYS A 188 -16.15 19.27 -16.21
CA LYS A 188 -15.74 20.41 -17.04
C LYS A 188 -14.99 21.48 -16.25
N LEU A 189 -15.45 21.78 -15.03
CA LEU A 189 -14.79 22.74 -14.15
C LEU A 189 -13.37 22.25 -13.76
N LEU A 190 -13.22 20.98 -13.39
CA LEU A 190 -11.94 20.38 -13.09
C LEU A 190 -10.98 20.45 -14.29
N LYS A 191 -11.44 20.13 -15.49
CA LYS A 191 -10.66 20.23 -16.74
C LYS A 191 -10.23 21.65 -17.07
N SER A 192 -11.07 22.65 -16.78
CA SER A 192 -10.79 24.06 -17.08
C SER A 192 -9.87 24.73 -16.06
N ASN A 193 -9.72 24.13 -14.87
CA ASN A 193 -8.95 24.70 -13.78
C ASN A 193 -8.05 23.64 -13.13
N LEU A 194 -6.93 23.37 -13.77
CA LEU A 194 -5.92 22.39 -13.30
C LEU A 194 -5.35 22.72 -11.91
N ASN A 195 -5.44 24.00 -11.48
CA ASN A 195 -5.00 24.42 -10.14
C ASN A 195 -5.93 23.90 -9.02
N LEU A 196 -7.16 23.46 -9.34
CA LEU A 196 -8.02 22.80 -8.35
C LEU A 196 -7.44 21.48 -7.85
N ASN A 197 -6.59 20.83 -8.62
CA ASN A 197 -5.86 19.64 -8.18
C ASN A 197 -4.86 19.94 -7.05
N GLN A 198 -4.37 21.17 -6.95
CA GLN A 198 -3.48 21.61 -5.85
C GLN A 198 -4.25 21.99 -4.58
N ILE A 199 -5.52 22.36 -4.69
CA ILE A 199 -6.35 22.72 -3.53
C ILE A 199 -6.61 21.49 -2.66
N CYS A 200 -6.80 20.32 -3.25
CA CYS A 200 -6.94 19.08 -2.50
C CYS A 200 -5.65 18.66 -1.75
N ASN A 201 -4.49 19.19 -2.16
CA ASN A 201 -3.20 18.88 -1.54
C ASN A 201 -2.76 19.93 -0.51
N ASN A 202 -3.40 21.11 -0.48
CA ASN A 202 -2.98 22.26 0.34
C ASN A 202 -3.96 22.65 1.44
N GLU A 203 -5.07 21.97 1.60
CA GLU A 203 -5.95 22.29 2.73
C GLU A 203 -5.60 21.43 3.94
N ASN A 204 -4.94 22.11 4.88
CA ASN A 204 -5.21 22.00 6.29
C ASN A 204 -6.73 22.10 6.53
N VAL A 205 -7.43 20.98 6.58
CA VAL A 205 -8.72 20.83 7.23
C VAL A 205 -8.62 19.65 8.19
#